data_90f7d31df723cfc6fcb83b9ef5dec756
#
_entry.id   90f7d31df723cfc6fcb83b9ef5dec756
#
_cell.length_a   1.000
_cell.length_b   1.000
_cell.length_c   1.000
_cell.angle_alpha   90.00
_cell.angle_beta   90.00
_cell.angle_gamma   90.00
#
_symmetry.space_group_name_H-M   'P 1'
#
loop_
_entity.id
_entity.type
_entity.pdbx_description
1 polymer ?
#
loop_
_entity_poly.entity_id
_entity_poly.type
_entity_poly.pdbx_seq_one_letter_code
_entity_poly.pdbx_strand_id
1 'polypeptide(L)'
;MKKFVVLFLFLFTYAAICQSNVKIKVTNPISINRNSETIEINFEQIKKLLPGINSNNLAVFSKKDNSQIAHQLIDYDQDGIIDQLIFQSNFSPNESKSFVIKKKKSQRKEFTNLVATKFVKGREDFAWENDRIAFRIYGPAMTAEVDNGIDIWTKRVKYPIVEKWYAGEEKPESEKISYHVDHGEGADFFAVGKSLGCGGSALWKNEKLYQSGVFKTYKKIADGPLRAVFEVSYNYLVDGKEINEVKRITLDAGKNLNKIDVTFNTKANNSKIEFAAGLVKRESTTKYSDENKHWLSLWGATTKNSADEFLGTGIIFPKSTFKTFTEDENHYLVIGVTKFNDAFTYYSGAGWTRSGDFKSVDDWNNYLTQCSQEINSPLRVSIKANNSK
;
A
#
# COMPACT_ATOMS: atom_id res chain seq x y z
N MET A 1 27.88 80.89 12.00
CA MET A 1 26.93 80.11 11.12
C MET A 1 27.18 78.60 11.37
N LYS A 2 26.35 77.94 12.19
CA LYS A 2 26.42 76.50 12.43
C LYS A 2 25.50 75.81 11.43
N LYS A 3 26.07 74.90 10.57
CA LYS A 3 25.29 74.09 9.65
C LYS A 3 24.81 72.84 10.39
N PHE A 4 23.49 72.66 10.49
CA PHE A 4 22.87 71.40 10.95
C PHE A 4 22.75 70.45 9.75
N VAL A 5 23.38 69.31 9.84
CA VAL A 5 23.18 68.18 8.88
C VAL A 5 22.11 67.29 9.45
N VAL A 6 20.95 67.26 8.84
CA VAL A 6 19.86 66.32 9.19
C VAL A 6 20.09 65.04 8.41
N LEU A 7 20.43 63.96 9.12
CA LEU A 7 20.59 62.61 8.57
C LEU A 7 19.21 61.90 8.54
N PHE A 8 18.63 61.75 7.36
CA PHE A 8 17.41 60.96 7.16
C PHE A 8 17.77 59.46 7.16
N LEU A 9 17.46 58.75 8.27
CA LEU A 9 17.49 57.29 8.30
C LEU A 9 16.24 56.74 7.58
N PHE A 10 16.41 56.17 6.38
CA PHE A 10 15.40 55.35 5.76
C PHE A 10 15.35 53.96 6.41
N LEU A 11 14.39 53.73 7.29
CA LEU A 11 14.03 52.42 7.81
C LEU A 11 13.31 51.65 6.70
N PHE A 12 14.04 50.80 6.00
CA PHE A 12 13.41 49.78 5.15
C PHE A 12 12.76 48.69 6.07
N THR A 13 11.46 48.84 6.31
CA THR A 13 10.67 47.77 6.89
C THR A 13 10.51 46.66 5.86
N TYR A 14 11.29 45.59 5.98
CA TYR A 14 10.99 44.35 5.28
C TYR A 14 9.67 43.84 5.87
N ALA A 15 8.57 44.08 5.17
CA ALA A 15 7.32 43.38 5.42
C ALA A 15 7.57 41.90 5.06
N ALA A 16 7.84 41.06 6.10
CA ALA A 16 7.84 39.62 5.94
C ALA A 16 6.43 39.26 5.45
N ILE A 17 6.28 38.97 4.17
CA ILE A 17 5.04 38.43 3.58
C ILE A 17 4.81 37.11 4.30
N CYS A 18 3.94 37.12 5.33
CA CYS A 18 3.56 35.93 6.06
C CYS A 18 2.79 35.02 5.09
N GLN A 19 3.49 34.05 4.54
CA GLN A 19 2.97 33.09 3.61
C GLN A 19 1.90 32.26 4.30
N SER A 20 0.64 32.41 3.93
CA SER A 20 -0.51 31.87 4.68
C SER A 20 -0.90 30.47 4.30
N ASN A 21 -0.46 29.96 3.15
CA ASN A 21 -0.81 28.62 2.67
C ASN A 21 0.07 28.13 1.52
N VAL A 22 -0.01 26.83 1.23
CA VAL A 22 0.70 26.17 0.12
C VAL A 22 -0.32 25.61 -0.86
N LYS A 23 -0.16 25.92 -2.14
CA LYS A 23 -0.99 25.39 -3.23
C LYS A 23 -0.35 24.14 -3.81
N ILE A 24 -1.17 23.12 -4.00
CA ILE A 24 -0.82 21.87 -4.67
C ILE A 24 -1.66 21.78 -5.94
N LYS A 25 -1.03 21.49 -7.06
CA LYS A 25 -1.71 21.09 -8.30
C LYS A 25 -1.36 19.66 -8.61
N VAL A 26 -2.36 18.82 -8.80
CA VAL A 26 -2.24 17.41 -9.17
C VAL A 26 -2.91 17.18 -10.51
N THR A 27 -2.23 16.51 -11.43
CA THR A 27 -2.73 16.21 -12.77
C THR A 27 -2.69 14.70 -13.01
N ASN A 28 -3.81 14.14 -13.45
CA ASN A 28 -3.88 12.82 -14.06
C ASN A 28 -3.33 12.92 -15.49
N PRO A 29 -2.17 12.30 -15.83
CA PRO A 29 -1.54 12.47 -17.13
C PRO A 29 -2.12 11.56 -18.22
N ILE A 30 -3.09 10.69 -17.90
CA ILE A 30 -3.65 9.69 -18.80
C ILE A 30 -5.16 9.81 -18.94
N SER A 31 -5.70 9.23 -20.03
CA SER A 31 -7.11 9.35 -20.42
C SER A 31 -8.02 8.26 -19.80
N ILE A 32 -7.78 7.91 -18.52
CA ILE A 32 -8.63 7.02 -17.73
C ILE A 32 -9.07 7.69 -16.42
N ASN A 33 -10.19 7.23 -15.85
CA ASN A 33 -10.58 7.61 -14.50
C ASN A 33 -9.61 6.99 -13.48
N ARG A 34 -9.32 7.70 -12.41
CA ARG A 34 -8.52 7.21 -11.28
C ARG A 34 -9.30 7.42 -9.97
N ASN A 35 -9.56 6.34 -9.27
CA ASN A 35 -10.33 6.36 -8.03
C ASN A 35 -9.43 6.16 -6.82
N SER A 36 -9.72 6.89 -5.74
CA SER A 36 -8.97 6.81 -4.47
C SER A 36 -7.45 6.91 -4.66
N GLU A 37 -7.03 7.85 -5.54
CA GLU A 37 -5.60 8.06 -5.80
C GLU A 37 -4.93 8.78 -4.65
N THR A 38 -3.88 8.18 -4.12
CA THR A 38 -3.10 8.76 -3.05
C THR A 38 -2.09 9.76 -3.60
N ILE A 39 -2.20 11.00 -3.12
CA ILE A 39 -1.27 12.09 -3.39
C ILE A 39 -0.27 12.13 -2.25
N GLU A 40 1.01 12.02 -2.59
CA GLU A 40 2.12 11.99 -1.64
C GLU A 40 2.95 13.26 -1.77
N ILE A 41 3.24 13.92 -0.63
CA ILE A 41 3.99 15.16 -0.60
C ILE A 41 5.05 15.06 0.50
N ASN A 42 6.30 15.29 0.13
CA ASN A 42 7.39 15.35 1.09
C ASN A 42 7.14 16.50 2.08
N PHE A 43 7.17 16.19 3.38
CA PHE A 43 6.79 17.14 4.43
C PHE A 43 7.80 18.28 4.60
N GLU A 44 9.07 18.04 4.34
CA GLU A 44 10.10 19.07 4.33
C GLU A 44 9.87 20.13 3.27
N GLN A 45 9.34 19.76 2.08
CA GLN A 45 8.95 20.74 1.07
C GLN A 45 7.82 21.64 1.56
N ILE A 46 6.86 21.08 2.33
CA ILE A 46 5.78 21.86 2.94
C ILE A 46 6.34 22.83 3.96
N LYS A 47 7.23 22.38 4.87
CA LYS A 47 7.87 23.23 5.90
C LYS A 47 8.64 24.40 5.29
N LYS A 48 9.39 24.16 4.20
CA LYS A 48 10.11 25.23 3.49
C LYS A 48 9.17 26.29 2.92
N LEU A 49 8.01 25.90 2.40
CA LEU A 49 7.03 26.79 1.81
C LEU A 49 6.07 27.41 2.83
N LEU A 50 5.92 26.82 4.02
CA LEU A 50 5.03 27.27 5.08
C LEU A 50 5.72 27.12 6.45
N PRO A 51 6.69 27.98 6.78
CA PRO A 51 7.42 27.92 8.05
C PRO A 51 6.49 27.88 9.27
N GLY A 52 6.82 27.03 10.26
CA GLY A 52 6.03 26.84 11.49
C GLY A 52 4.77 25.98 11.33
N ILE A 53 4.62 25.27 10.18
CA ILE A 53 3.66 24.18 10.07
C ILE A 53 4.18 22.95 10.80
N ASN A 54 3.28 22.20 11.44
CA ASN A 54 3.60 20.95 12.12
C ASN A 54 2.39 19.99 12.07
N SER A 55 2.54 18.81 12.65
CA SER A 55 1.51 17.77 12.66
C SER A 55 0.18 18.19 13.31
N ASN A 56 0.22 19.13 14.27
CA ASN A 56 -0.96 19.54 15.04
C ASN A 56 -1.77 20.66 14.36
N ASN A 57 -1.14 21.44 13.47
CA ASN A 57 -1.78 22.61 12.87
C ASN A 57 -1.99 22.50 11.35
N LEU A 58 -1.65 21.36 10.74
CA LEU A 58 -1.82 21.14 9.30
C LEU A 58 -3.27 20.76 8.97
N ALA A 59 -3.80 21.33 7.87
CA ALA A 59 -5.03 20.87 7.25
C ALA A 59 -4.96 21.01 5.73
N VAL A 60 -5.54 20.02 5.01
CA VAL A 60 -5.64 19.96 3.55
C VAL A 60 -7.06 20.32 3.13
N PHE A 61 -7.20 21.15 2.12
CA PHE A 61 -8.50 21.58 1.59
C PHE A 61 -8.55 21.44 0.07
N SER A 62 -9.72 21.02 -0.43
CA SER A 62 -10.05 21.13 -1.84
C SER A 62 -10.18 22.62 -2.22
N LYS A 63 -9.56 23.05 -3.32
CA LYS A 63 -9.74 24.42 -3.80
C LYS A 63 -11.10 24.64 -4.48
N LYS A 64 -11.76 23.56 -4.93
CA LYS A 64 -13.03 23.62 -5.64
C LYS A 64 -14.17 24.12 -4.76
N ASP A 65 -14.27 23.61 -3.54
CA ASP A 65 -15.39 23.82 -2.62
C ASP A 65 -14.95 24.18 -1.20
N ASN A 66 -13.65 24.35 -0.97
CA ASN A 66 -13.03 24.63 0.32
C ASN A 66 -13.35 23.57 1.42
N SER A 67 -13.74 22.35 1.02
CA SER A 67 -13.93 21.24 1.93
C SER A 67 -12.59 20.75 2.49
N GLN A 68 -12.56 20.40 3.77
CA GLN A 68 -11.38 19.79 4.40
C GLN A 68 -11.30 18.31 4.01
N ILE A 69 -10.14 17.89 3.52
CA ILE A 69 -9.86 16.54 3.03
C ILE A 69 -9.18 15.72 4.12
N ALA A 70 -9.57 14.43 4.22
CA ALA A 70 -8.86 13.46 5.06
C ALA A 70 -7.41 13.32 4.60
N HIS A 71 -6.50 13.35 5.57
CA HIS A 71 -5.07 13.27 5.31
C HIS A 71 -4.37 12.53 6.45
N GLN A 72 -3.19 12.02 6.14
CA GLN A 72 -2.35 11.30 7.10
C GLN A 72 -0.92 11.81 7.00
N LEU A 73 -0.25 11.88 8.12
CA LEU A 73 1.17 12.19 8.23
C LEU A 73 1.91 10.90 8.59
N ILE A 74 2.99 10.62 7.91
CA ILE A 74 3.76 9.38 8.07
C ILE A 74 5.21 9.73 8.35
N ASP A 75 5.76 9.08 9.36
CA ASP A 75 7.16 9.02 9.74
C ASP A 75 7.62 7.59 9.41
N TYR A 76 8.32 7.40 8.29
CA TYR A 76 8.66 6.07 7.76
C TYR A 76 9.80 5.39 8.48
N ASP A 77 10.77 6.14 8.99
CA ASP A 77 11.92 5.61 9.71
C ASP A 77 11.74 5.61 11.24
N GLN A 78 10.69 6.32 11.73
CA GLN A 78 10.29 6.46 13.13
C GLN A 78 11.31 7.22 13.96
N ASP A 79 11.95 8.23 13.37
CA ASP A 79 12.88 9.15 14.07
C ASP A 79 12.15 10.29 14.81
N GLY A 80 10.82 10.36 14.70
CA GLY A 80 9.96 11.40 15.29
C GLY A 80 9.75 12.60 14.36
N ILE A 81 10.32 12.59 13.16
CA ILE A 81 10.18 13.63 12.15
C ILE A 81 9.24 13.13 11.04
N ILE A 82 8.20 13.87 10.73
CA ILE A 82 7.28 13.50 9.65
C ILE A 82 7.99 13.61 8.29
N ASP A 83 7.97 12.52 7.55
CA ASP A 83 8.52 12.43 6.18
C ASP A 83 7.52 12.88 5.13
N GLN A 84 6.27 12.46 5.28
CA GLN A 84 5.29 12.56 4.22
C GLN A 84 3.90 12.97 4.71
N LEU A 85 3.24 13.82 3.93
CA LEU A 85 1.81 14.06 3.98
C LEU A 85 1.16 13.28 2.84
N ILE A 86 0.11 12.52 3.14
CA ILE A 86 -0.73 11.88 2.14
C ILE A 86 -2.19 12.32 2.27
N PHE A 87 -2.88 12.37 1.15
CA PHE A 87 -4.34 12.51 1.05
C PHE A 87 -4.84 11.89 -0.25
N GLN A 88 -6.16 11.67 -0.37
CA GLN A 88 -6.73 11.00 -1.55
C GLN A 88 -7.71 11.88 -2.31
N SER A 89 -7.77 11.65 -3.64
CA SER A 89 -8.78 12.23 -4.53
C SER A 89 -9.04 11.34 -5.74
N ASN A 90 -10.23 11.45 -6.31
CA ASN A 90 -10.54 10.86 -7.61
C ASN A 90 -10.15 11.83 -8.72
N PHE A 91 -9.85 11.32 -9.91
CA PHE A 91 -9.53 12.13 -11.10
C PHE A 91 -10.24 11.58 -12.33
N SER A 92 -10.86 12.45 -13.10
CA SER A 92 -11.32 12.14 -14.45
C SER A 92 -10.14 12.05 -15.42
N PRO A 93 -10.35 11.56 -16.66
CA PRO A 93 -9.33 11.53 -17.70
C PRO A 93 -8.67 12.92 -17.91
N ASN A 94 -7.33 12.96 -17.86
CA ASN A 94 -6.51 14.17 -18.07
C ASN A 94 -6.84 15.36 -17.14
N GLU A 95 -7.57 15.11 -16.03
CA GLU A 95 -8.00 16.15 -15.09
C GLU A 95 -6.85 16.69 -14.25
N SER A 96 -6.90 18.02 -13.99
CA SER A 96 -6.06 18.67 -12.99
C SER A 96 -6.92 19.21 -11.85
N LYS A 97 -6.55 18.87 -10.61
CA LYS A 97 -7.16 19.43 -9.39
C LYS A 97 -6.19 20.27 -8.60
N SER A 98 -6.71 21.21 -7.85
CA SER A 98 -5.91 22.05 -6.95
C SER A 98 -6.37 21.85 -5.51
N PHE A 99 -5.38 21.77 -4.62
CA PHE A 99 -5.56 21.65 -3.18
C PHE A 99 -4.75 22.73 -2.47
N VAL A 100 -5.07 22.96 -1.20
CA VAL A 100 -4.38 23.97 -0.40
C VAL A 100 -4.07 23.37 0.98
N ILE A 101 -2.81 23.48 1.40
CA ILE A 101 -2.40 23.22 2.77
C ILE A 101 -2.41 24.54 3.52
N LYS A 102 -3.06 24.57 4.69
CA LYS A 102 -3.17 25.74 5.57
C LYS A 102 -2.77 25.36 6.99
N LYS A 103 -2.25 26.36 7.73
CA LYS A 103 -2.20 26.28 9.19
C LYS A 103 -3.61 26.47 9.73
N LYS A 104 -4.03 25.63 10.65
CA LYS A 104 -5.29 25.72 11.37
C LYS A 104 -5.03 26.05 12.85
N LYS A 105 -5.78 27.00 13.40
CA LYS A 105 -5.67 27.38 14.83
C LYS A 105 -6.48 26.45 15.74
N SER A 106 -7.47 25.73 15.19
CA SER A 106 -8.33 24.81 15.93
C SER A 106 -7.74 23.40 15.99
N GLN A 107 -8.20 22.61 16.96
CA GLN A 107 -7.85 21.21 17.14
C GLN A 107 -7.94 20.42 15.82
N ARG A 108 -7.04 19.46 15.61
CA ARG A 108 -7.02 18.57 14.44
C ARG A 108 -8.38 17.87 14.29
N LYS A 109 -8.95 17.91 13.10
CA LYS A 109 -10.14 17.10 12.80
C LYS A 109 -9.71 15.64 12.74
N GLU A 110 -10.37 14.80 13.50
CA GLU A 110 -10.24 13.36 13.37
C GLU A 110 -10.98 12.86 12.12
N PHE A 111 -10.39 11.88 11.47
CA PHE A 111 -10.98 11.21 10.31
C PHE A 111 -11.20 9.75 10.65
N THR A 112 -12.25 9.16 10.10
CA THR A 112 -12.51 7.73 10.23
C THR A 112 -11.35 6.93 9.67
N ASN A 113 -10.84 5.98 10.45
CA ASN A 113 -9.84 5.04 9.97
C ASN A 113 -10.48 4.07 8.97
N LEU A 114 -9.92 4.08 7.76
CA LEU A 114 -10.32 3.15 6.69
C LEU A 114 -9.34 1.98 6.56
N VAL A 115 -8.26 1.99 7.31
CA VAL A 115 -7.24 0.94 7.34
C VAL A 115 -6.95 0.56 8.79
N ALA A 116 -6.46 -0.66 9.00
CA ALA A 116 -6.02 -1.14 10.29
C ALA A 116 -4.92 -2.19 10.16
N THR A 117 -4.10 -2.34 11.21
CA THR A 117 -3.10 -3.41 11.34
C THR A 117 -3.21 -4.07 12.70
N LYS A 118 -2.93 -5.37 12.78
CA LYS A 118 -2.89 -6.11 14.04
C LYS A 118 -1.80 -7.18 14.02
N PHE A 119 -0.98 -7.21 15.06
CA PHE A 119 -0.16 -8.37 15.38
C PHE A 119 -0.86 -9.22 16.44
N VAL A 120 -1.05 -10.51 16.17
CA VAL A 120 -1.73 -11.46 17.05
C VAL A 120 -0.68 -12.29 17.77
N LYS A 121 -0.40 -11.94 19.01
CA LYS A 121 0.71 -12.50 19.79
C LYS A 121 0.69 -14.02 19.92
N GLY A 122 -0.48 -14.64 20.13
CA GLY A 122 -0.62 -16.10 20.35
C GLY A 122 -0.37 -16.93 19.09
N ARG A 123 -0.60 -16.35 17.90
CA ARG A 123 -0.41 -16.99 16.60
C ARG A 123 0.82 -16.47 15.85
N GLU A 124 1.37 -15.34 16.34
CA GLU A 124 2.41 -14.56 15.64
C GLU A 124 2.03 -14.21 14.19
N ASP A 125 0.73 -14.01 13.94
CA ASP A 125 0.23 -13.52 12.67
C ASP A 125 0.34 -11.99 12.63
N PHE A 126 0.62 -11.42 11.45
CA PHE A 126 0.45 -10.00 11.19
C PHE A 126 -0.65 -9.82 10.15
N ALA A 127 -1.76 -9.21 10.56
CA ALA A 127 -2.90 -8.92 9.70
C ALA A 127 -3.02 -7.42 9.42
N TRP A 128 -3.49 -7.07 8.22
CA TRP A 128 -3.78 -5.69 7.84
C TRP A 128 -4.97 -5.64 6.90
N GLU A 129 -5.64 -4.51 6.90
CA GLU A 129 -6.84 -4.32 6.09
C GLU A 129 -7.05 -2.87 5.68
N ASN A 130 -7.93 -2.72 4.69
CA ASN A 130 -8.57 -1.46 4.40
C ASN A 130 -10.10 -1.62 4.28
N ASP A 131 -10.79 -0.60 3.76
CA ASP A 131 -12.23 -0.61 3.52
C ASP A 131 -12.67 -1.56 2.37
N ARG A 132 -11.77 -2.36 1.79
CA ARG A 132 -12.06 -3.28 0.66
C ARG A 132 -11.76 -4.73 0.98
N ILE A 133 -10.63 -5.00 1.61
CA ILE A 133 -10.05 -6.32 1.74
C ILE A 133 -9.15 -6.39 2.97
N ALA A 134 -8.90 -7.58 3.50
CA ALA A 134 -7.89 -7.82 4.52
C ALA A 134 -6.91 -8.91 4.08
N PHE A 135 -5.75 -8.91 4.70
CA PHE A 135 -4.65 -9.81 4.42
C PHE A 135 -3.98 -10.26 5.71
N ARG A 136 -3.22 -11.36 5.63
CA ARG A 136 -2.44 -11.90 6.73
C ARG A 136 -1.13 -12.50 6.22
N ILE A 137 -0.08 -12.40 7.04
CA ILE A 137 1.16 -13.16 6.91
C ILE A 137 1.54 -13.76 8.26
N TYR A 138 2.44 -14.73 8.23
CA TYR A 138 2.66 -15.62 9.34
C TYR A 138 4.08 -15.54 9.89
N GLY A 139 4.18 -15.58 11.23
CA GLY A 139 5.43 -15.60 11.97
C GLY A 139 5.83 -17.00 12.48
N PRO A 140 6.83 -17.06 13.37
CA PRO A 140 7.48 -18.33 13.79
C PRO A 140 6.54 -19.41 14.34
N ALA A 141 5.45 -19.02 15.01
CA ALA A 141 4.48 -20.00 15.57
C ALA A 141 3.83 -20.87 14.49
N MET A 142 3.80 -20.43 13.23
CA MET A 142 3.13 -21.11 12.12
C MET A 142 4.09 -21.82 11.16
N THR A 143 5.37 -21.93 11.48
CA THR A 143 6.43 -22.47 10.60
C THR A 143 6.13 -23.89 10.08
N ALA A 144 5.43 -24.71 10.85
CA ALA A 144 5.07 -26.08 10.44
C ALA A 144 4.06 -26.10 9.29
N GLU A 145 3.17 -25.11 9.21
CA GLU A 145 1.97 -25.11 8.36
C GLU A 145 2.12 -24.25 7.12
N VAL A 146 2.86 -23.13 7.21
CA VAL A 146 2.94 -22.10 6.16
C VAL A 146 4.36 -21.64 5.91
N ASP A 147 4.54 -20.92 4.80
CA ASP A 147 5.75 -20.19 4.45
C ASP A 147 5.46 -18.68 4.37
N ASN A 148 6.08 -17.97 3.43
CA ASN A 148 5.98 -16.51 3.27
C ASN A 148 4.82 -16.04 2.38
N GLY A 149 3.84 -16.89 2.16
CA GLY A 149 2.65 -16.56 1.37
C GLY A 149 1.78 -15.50 2.04
N ILE A 150 1.13 -14.69 1.21
CA ILE A 150 0.14 -13.72 1.65
C ILE A 150 -1.25 -14.35 1.61
N ASP A 151 -1.92 -14.33 2.73
CA ASP A 151 -3.29 -14.79 2.91
C ASP A 151 -4.30 -13.67 2.61
N ILE A 152 -5.53 -14.06 2.25
CA ILE A 152 -6.61 -13.12 1.88
C ILE A 152 -7.82 -13.36 2.78
N TRP A 153 -8.31 -12.29 3.40
CA TRP A 153 -9.62 -12.29 4.04
C TRP A 153 -10.58 -11.46 3.21
N THR A 154 -11.59 -12.11 2.66
CA THR A 154 -12.61 -11.47 1.82
C THR A 154 -13.57 -10.64 2.67
N LYS A 155 -13.91 -9.43 2.22
CA LYS A 155 -14.80 -8.50 2.94
C LYS A 155 -16.00 -8.11 2.10
N ARG A 156 -17.17 -7.97 2.74
CA ARG A 156 -18.39 -7.37 2.15
C ARG A 156 -18.76 -6.06 2.86
N VAL A 157 -17.96 -5.61 3.81
CA VAL A 157 -18.18 -4.39 4.60
C VAL A 157 -17.01 -3.42 4.40
N LYS A 158 -17.29 -2.12 4.60
CA LYS A 158 -16.30 -1.05 4.36
C LYS A 158 -15.67 -0.50 5.64
N TYR A 159 -15.88 -1.16 6.77
CA TYR A 159 -15.26 -0.84 8.06
C TYR A 159 -14.24 -1.91 8.47
N PRO A 160 -13.29 -1.62 9.37
CA PRO A 160 -12.31 -2.58 9.86
C PRO A 160 -12.95 -3.78 10.58
N ILE A 161 -12.46 -5.01 10.29
CA ILE A 161 -12.99 -6.27 10.84
C ILE A 161 -11.94 -7.12 11.55
N VAL A 162 -10.65 -6.92 11.27
CA VAL A 162 -9.56 -7.79 11.75
C VAL A 162 -9.58 -7.94 13.26
N GLU A 163 -9.71 -6.84 14.02
CA GLU A 163 -9.78 -6.89 15.49
C GLU A 163 -10.97 -7.73 15.98
N LYS A 164 -12.15 -7.50 15.40
CA LYS A 164 -13.40 -8.18 15.76
C LYS A 164 -13.33 -9.68 15.44
N TRP A 165 -12.76 -10.04 14.30
CA TRP A 165 -12.72 -11.43 13.87
C TRP A 165 -11.77 -12.25 14.72
N TYR A 166 -10.57 -11.75 15.03
CA TYR A 166 -9.69 -12.43 15.97
C TYR A 166 -10.32 -12.56 17.37
N ALA A 167 -10.94 -11.49 17.87
CA ALA A 167 -11.62 -11.53 19.17
C ALA A 167 -12.80 -12.54 19.20
N GLY A 168 -13.47 -12.76 18.06
CA GLY A 168 -14.51 -13.80 17.92
C GLY A 168 -13.95 -15.22 17.96
N GLU A 169 -12.80 -15.45 17.30
CA GLU A 169 -12.11 -16.72 17.24
C GLU A 169 -11.48 -17.12 18.59
N GLU A 170 -11.02 -16.15 19.39
CA GLU A 170 -10.39 -16.35 20.69
C GLU A 170 -11.39 -16.62 21.83
N LYS A 171 -12.71 -16.58 21.58
CA LYS A 171 -13.74 -16.89 22.58
C LYS A 171 -13.75 -18.37 22.96
N PRO A 172 -14.31 -18.71 24.14
CA PRO A 172 -14.59 -20.10 24.49
C PRO A 172 -15.40 -20.80 23.40
N GLU A 173 -15.19 -22.11 23.20
CA GLU A 173 -15.74 -22.87 22.07
C GLU A 173 -17.27 -22.74 21.94
N SER A 174 -18.00 -22.60 23.06
CA SER A 174 -19.47 -22.39 23.06
C SER A 174 -19.92 -21.02 22.54
N GLU A 175 -19.02 -20.02 22.49
CA GLU A 175 -19.29 -18.64 22.06
C GLU A 175 -18.46 -18.25 20.83
N LYS A 176 -17.67 -19.17 20.34
CA LYS A 176 -16.72 -18.92 19.24
C LYS A 176 -17.44 -18.50 17.96
N ILE A 177 -16.94 -17.45 17.35
CA ILE A 177 -17.40 -16.96 16.04
C ILE A 177 -16.25 -17.15 15.08
N SER A 178 -16.29 -18.22 14.31
CA SER A 178 -15.22 -18.55 13.35
C SER A 178 -15.21 -17.56 12.20
N TYR A 179 -14.05 -16.98 11.94
CA TYR A 179 -13.83 -16.11 10.77
C TYR A 179 -13.72 -16.93 9.45
N HIS A 180 -13.72 -18.24 9.49
CA HIS A 180 -13.82 -19.11 8.30
C HIS A 180 -15.25 -19.27 7.77
N VAL A 181 -16.24 -18.65 8.43
CA VAL A 181 -17.65 -18.65 8.02
C VAL A 181 -18.12 -17.21 7.80
N ASP A 182 -18.76 -16.94 6.66
CA ASP A 182 -19.32 -15.62 6.39
C ASP A 182 -20.58 -15.35 7.24
N HIS A 183 -20.41 -14.57 8.27
CA HIS A 183 -21.49 -14.09 9.15
C HIS A 183 -22.07 -12.74 8.66
N GLY A 184 -21.96 -12.41 7.37
CA GLY A 184 -22.48 -11.18 6.78
C GLY A 184 -21.42 -10.09 6.57
N GLU A 185 -20.16 -10.33 6.96
CA GLU A 185 -19.04 -9.39 6.80
C GLU A 185 -17.97 -9.86 5.82
N GLY A 186 -18.00 -11.13 5.47
CA GLY A 186 -16.98 -11.86 4.70
C GLY A 186 -16.37 -12.99 5.51
N ALA A 187 -15.29 -13.59 5.02
CA ALA A 187 -14.59 -14.67 5.71
C ALA A 187 -13.16 -14.88 5.19
N ASP A 188 -12.39 -15.67 5.95
CA ASP A 188 -11.12 -16.26 5.54
C ASP A 188 -11.41 -17.56 4.78
N PHE A 189 -11.45 -17.49 3.47
CA PHE A 189 -11.68 -18.64 2.58
C PHE A 189 -10.41 -19.12 1.87
N PHE A 190 -9.31 -18.39 2.01
CA PHE A 190 -8.11 -18.61 1.21
C PHE A 190 -7.10 -19.50 1.94
N ALA A 191 -6.74 -20.63 1.32
CA ALA A 191 -5.74 -21.54 1.86
C ALA A 191 -4.35 -21.22 1.27
N VAL A 192 -3.43 -20.77 2.10
CA VAL A 192 -2.04 -20.46 1.71
C VAL A 192 -1.14 -21.68 1.72
N GLY A 193 -1.12 -22.46 2.82
CA GLY A 193 -0.20 -23.58 2.98
C GLY A 193 1.26 -23.20 2.79
N LYS A 194 2.07 -24.13 2.31
CA LYS A 194 3.50 -23.95 2.00
C LYS A 194 3.72 -23.30 0.63
N SER A 195 2.98 -22.22 0.33
CA SER A 195 3.02 -21.53 -0.96
C SER A 195 3.29 -20.05 -0.82
N LEU A 196 3.39 -19.34 -1.97
CA LEU A 196 3.45 -17.88 -2.02
C LEU A 196 2.08 -17.22 -1.82
N GLY A 197 1.00 -18.00 -1.71
CA GLY A 197 -0.35 -17.48 -1.50
C GLY A 197 -0.77 -16.49 -2.57
N CYS A 198 -1.12 -15.27 -2.16
CA CYS A 198 -1.47 -14.16 -3.04
C CYS A 198 -0.32 -13.13 -3.10
N GLY A 199 0.75 -13.45 -3.80
CA GLY A 199 1.83 -12.50 -4.06
C GLY A 199 2.98 -12.52 -3.05
N GLY A 200 3.25 -13.62 -2.36
CA GLY A 200 4.53 -13.82 -1.70
C GLY A 200 5.67 -13.72 -2.72
N SER A 201 6.84 -13.22 -2.28
CA SER A 201 8.04 -13.11 -3.12
C SER A 201 9.10 -14.13 -2.73
N ALA A 202 9.95 -14.47 -3.70
CA ALA A 202 11.10 -15.36 -3.49
C ALA A 202 12.23 -15.03 -4.47
N LEU A 203 13.46 -15.44 -4.16
CA LEU A 203 14.52 -15.44 -5.14
C LEU A 203 14.25 -16.52 -6.20
N TRP A 204 14.53 -16.18 -7.45
CA TRP A 204 14.43 -17.08 -8.60
C TRP A 204 15.80 -17.32 -9.20
N LYS A 205 16.23 -18.57 -9.23
CA LYS A 205 17.57 -18.93 -9.73
C LYS A 205 17.57 -20.32 -10.31
N ASN A 206 18.12 -20.49 -11.52
CA ASN A 206 18.21 -21.77 -12.21
C ASN A 206 16.83 -22.49 -12.29
N GLU A 207 15.79 -21.73 -12.65
CA GLU A 207 14.40 -22.22 -12.74
C GLU A 207 13.87 -22.79 -11.42
N LYS A 208 14.44 -22.35 -10.29
CA LYS A 208 14.05 -22.77 -8.95
C LYS A 208 13.66 -21.60 -8.07
N LEU A 209 12.59 -21.80 -7.32
CA LEU A 209 12.07 -20.87 -6.33
C LEU A 209 12.74 -21.11 -4.95
N TYR A 210 13.25 -20.04 -4.34
CA TYR A 210 13.83 -20.06 -3.00
C TYR A 210 12.98 -19.21 -2.06
N GLN A 211 12.03 -19.87 -1.37
CA GLN A 211 11.13 -19.23 -0.41
C GLN A 211 11.83 -18.98 0.92
N SER A 212 11.47 -17.88 1.59
CA SER A 212 12.13 -17.43 2.83
C SER A 212 11.58 -18.08 4.11
N GLY A 213 10.49 -18.86 4.02
CA GLY A 213 9.72 -19.31 5.19
C GLY A 213 8.95 -18.15 5.84
N VAL A 214 8.51 -18.32 7.10
CA VAL A 214 7.77 -17.31 7.85
C VAL A 214 8.65 -16.11 8.24
N PHE A 215 8.06 -14.93 8.49
CA PHE A 215 8.84 -13.76 8.90
C PHE A 215 9.49 -13.96 10.29
N LYS A 216 10.58 -13.25 10.54
CA LYS A 216 11.33 -13.29 11.81
C LYS A 216 11.04 -12.08 12.69
N THR A 217 10.90 -10.91 12.09
CA THR A 217 10.59 -9.68 12.80
C THR A 217 9.56 -8.86 12.02
N TYR A 218 8.85 -7.99 12.72
CA TYR A 218 7.95 -7.02 12.11
C TYR A 218 8.15 -5.63 12.72
N LYS A 219 7.80 -4.59 11.96
CA LYS A 219 7.80 -3.19 12.41
C LYS A 219 6.56 -2.50 11.85
N LYS A 220 5.61 -2.11 12.71
CA LYS A 220 4.48 -1.28 12.30
C LYS A 220 4.94 0.17 12.12
N ILE A 221 4.67 0.77 10.96
CA ILE A 221 5.08 2.12 10.60
C ILE A 221 3.89 3.08 10.62
N ALA A 222 2.78 2.72 9.96
CA ALA A 222 1.58 3.55 9.92
C ALA A 222 0.31 2.71 9.97
N ASP A 223 -0.74 3.26 10.61
CA ASP A 223 -1.99 2.56 10.88
C ASP A 223 -3.21 3.51 10.81
N GLY A 224 -3.51 4.00 9.62
CA GLY A 224 -4.65 4.87 9.36
C GLY A 224 -4.37 6.38 9.39
N PRO A 225 -5.34 7.22 8.96
CA PRO A 225 -6.68 6.82 8.48
C PRO A 225 -6.75 6.33 7.03
N LEU A 226 -5.71 6.55 6.19
CA LEU A 226 -5.76 6.29 4.75
C LEU A 226 -4.80 5.20 4.28
N ARG A 227 -3.73 4.95 5.04
CA ARG A 227 -2.66 4.03 4.67
C ARG A 227 -2.18 3.23 5.86
N ALA A 228 -2.12 1.91 5.69
CA ALA A 228 -1.38 1.01 6.54
C ALA A 228 0.00 0.74 5.94
N VAL A 229 1.06 0.79 6.76
CA VAL A 229 2.44 0.47 6.37
C VAL A 229 3.10 -0.32 7.47
N PHE A 230 3.75 -1.40 7.09
CA PHE A 230 4.60 -2.18 8.00
C PHE A 230 5.74 -2.85 7.24
N GLU A 231 6.73 -3.29 7.98
CA GLU A 231 7.85 -4.09 7.46
C GLU A 231 7.88 -5.44 8.15
N VAL A 232 8.31 -6.45 7.40
CA VAL A 232 8.67 -7.78 7.91
C VAL A 232 10.02 -8.18 7.35
N SER A 233 10.79 -8.92 8.15
CA SER A 233 12.09 -9.43 7.73
C SER A 233 12.16 -10.95 7.78
N TYR A 234 12.98 -11.49 6.89
CA TYR A 234 13.23 -12.91 6.75
C TYR A 234 14.74 -13.16 6.66
N ASN A 235 15.22 -14.26 7.25
CA ASN A 235 16.60 -14.68 7.12
C ASN A 235 16.63 -16.15 6.67
N TYR A 236 17.32 -16.42 5.57
CA TYR A 236 17.40 -17.76 4.99
C TYR A 236 18.68 -17.94 4.16
N LEU A 237 18.94 -19.15 3.75
CA LEU A 237 20.11 -19.50 2.97
C LEU A 237 19.74 -19.80 1.51
N VAL A 238 20.50 -19.25 0.58
CA VAL A 238 20.44 -19.60 -0.85
C VAL A 238 21.84 -20.01 -1.30
N ASP A 239 22.02 -21.26 -1.65
CA ASP A 239 23.33 -21.85 -2.01
C ASP A 239 24.43 -21.52 -0.98
N GLY A 240 24.11 -21.66 0.31
CA GLY A 240 25.02 -21.39 1.42
C GLY A 240 25.28 -19.90 1.72
N LYS A 241 24.64 -18.97 1.02
CA LYS A 241 24.73 -17.52 1.26
C LYS A 241 23.55 -17.05 2.09
N GLU A 242 23.84 -16.28 3.14
CA GLU A 242 22.80 -15.63 3.93
C GLU A 242 22.12 -14.52 3.13
N ILE A 243 20.80 -14.58 3.10
CA ILE A 243 19.91 -13.55 2.55
C ILE A 243 19.07 -12.99 3.68
N ASN A 244 19.10 -11.67 3.85
CA ASN A 244 18.13 -10.94 4.66
C ASN A 244 17.15 -10.26 3.72
N GLU A 245 15.94 -10.79 3.64
CA GLU A 245 14.85 -10.20 2.85
C GLU A 245 14.04 -9.28 3.75
N VAL A 246 13.82 -8.05 3.30
CA VAL A 246 12.93 -7.09 3.96
C VAL A 246 11.81 -6.74 3.00
N LYS A 247 10.56 -6.90 3.47
CA LYS A 247 9.36 -6.47 2.75
C LYS A 247 8.70 -5.31 3.48
N ARG A 248 8.52 -4.19 2.80
CA ARG A 248 7.63 -3.12 3.25
C ARG A 248 6.32 -3.24 2.49
N ILE A 249 5.24 -3.48 3.23
CA ILE A 249 3.90 -3.65 2.67
C ILE A 249 3.10 -2.39 2.96
N THR A 250 2.48 -1.84 1.93
CA THR A 250 1.64 -0.64 1.98
C THR A 250 0.27 -0.98 1.42
N LEU A 251 -0.79 -0.67 2.17
CA LEU A 251 -2.17 -0.79 1.72
C LEU A 251 -2.91 0.52 1.92
N ASP A 252 -3.41 1.10 0.82
CA ASP A 252 -4.18 2.34 0.83
C ASP A 252 -5.68 2.08 0.87
N ALA A 253 -6.43 2.96 1.51
CA ALA A 253 -7.89 2.96 1.47
C ALA A 253 -8.41 2.97 0.03
N GLY A 254 -9.48 2.22 -0.25
CA GLY A 254 -10.10 2.14 -1.57
C GLY A 254 -9.35 1.30 -2.61
N LYS A 255 -8.22 0.68 -2.28
CA LYS A 255 -7.44 -0.17 -3.19
C LYS A 255 -7.58 -1.65 -2.84
N ASN A 256 -7.51 -2.52 -3.84
CA ASN A 256 -7.53 -3.98 -3.67
C ASN A 256 -6.13 -4.62 -3.77
N LEU A 257 -5.11 -3.83 -4.10
CA LEU A 257 -3.73 -4.27 -4.22
C LEU A 257 -2.86 -3.63 -3.16
N ASN A 258 -2.03 -4.45 -2.52
CA ASN A 258 -0.88 -3.99 -1.74
C ASN A 258 0.21 -3.50 -2.68
N LYS A 259 0.89 -2.42 -2.34
CA LYS A 259 2.22 -2.11 -2.85
C LYS A 259 3.24 -2.81 -1.96
N ILE A 260 4.11 -3.61 -2.54
CA ILE A 260 5.11 -4.39 -1.82
C ILE A 260 6.49 -4.00 -2.33
N ASP A 261 7.26 -3.34 -1.46
CA ASP A 261 8.66 -3.01 -1.70
C ASP A 261 9.53 -4.08 -1.04
N VAL A 262 10.41 -4.73 -1.80
CA VAL A 262 11.28 -5.81 -1.31
C VAL A 262 12.74 -5.49 -1.56
N THR A 263 13.59 -5.84 -0.60
CA THR A 263 15.04 -5.78 -0.74
C THR A 263 15.63 -7.11 -0.30
N PHE A 264 16.44 -7.73 -1.15
CA PHE A 264 17.25 -8.89 -0.79
C PHE A 264 18.66 -8.43 -0.41
N ASN A 265 18.91 -8.35 0.90
CA ASN A 265 20.21 -7.88 1.41
C ASN A 265 21.20 -9.02 1.55
N THR A 266 22.46 -8.76 1.15
CA THR A 266 23.61 -9.66 1.34
C THR A 266 24.87 -8.87 1.57
N LYS A 267 25.85 -9.46 2.28
CA LYS A 267 27.13 -8.81 2.59
C LYS A 267 28.05 -8.61 1.37
N ALA A 268 27.77 -9.28 0.27
CA ALA A 268 28.83 -9.53 -0.71
C ALA A 268 28.67 -8.83 -2.05
N ASN A 269 27.52 -8.22 -2.44
CA ASN A 269 27.43 -7.88 -3.86
C ASN A 269 26.16 -7.12 -4.29
N ASN A 270 26.32 -6.16 -5.21
CA ASN A 270 25.26 -5.54 -6.02
C ASN A 270 25.05 -6.30 -7.34
N SER A 271 25.20 -7.63 -7.37
CA SER A 271 24.96 -8.40 -8.59
C SER A 271 23.48 -8.45 -8.95
N LYS A 272 23.24 -8.55 -10.25
CA LYS A 272 21.93 -8.72 -10.82
C LYS A 272 21.32 -10.05 -10.38
N ILE A 273 20.06 -10.04 -9.99
CA ILE A 273 19.30 -11.21 -9.54
C ILE A 273 17.92 -11.24 -10.19
N GLU A 274 17.38 -12.43 -10.28
CA GLU A 274 15.98 -12.63 -10.62
C GLU A 274 15.21 -12.96 -9.36
N PHE A 275 13.97 -12.47 -9.31
CA PHE A 275 13.04 -12.76 -8.24
C PHE A 275 11.67 -13.10 -8.83
N ALA A 276 10.85 -13.78 -8.06
CA ALA A 276 9.49 -14.12 -8.41
C ALA A 276 8.51 -13.56 -7.40
N ALA A 277 7.31 -13.18 -7.85
CA ALA A 277 6.12 -13.13 -7.02
C ALA A 277 5.10 -14.11 -7.59
N GLY A 278 4.37 -14.82 -6.73
CA GLY A 278 3.54 -15.94 -7.14
C GLY A 278 2.10 -15.91 -6.65
N LEU A 279 1.21 -16.49 -7.47
CA LEU A 279 -0.15 -16.84 -7.09
C LEU A 279 -0.23 -18.36 -6.94
N VAL A 280 -0.71 -18.84 -5.80
CA VAL A 280 -0.91 -20.27 -5.58
C VAL A 280 -1.96 -20.83 -6.56
N LYS A 281 -1.65 -21.97 -7.19
CA LYS A 281 -2.60 -22.69 -8.04
C LYS A 281 -3.73 -23.23 -7.17
N ARG A 282 -4.95 -22.92 -7.50
CA ARG A 282 -6.16 -23.37 -6.83
C ARG A 282 -7.02 -24.16 -7.79
N GLU A 283 -7.71 -25.20 -7.28
CA GLU A 283 -8.71 -25.92 -8.06
C GLU A 283 -9.76 -24.94 -8.62
N SER A 284 -10.29 -25.23 -9.79
CA SER A 284 -11.36 -24.45 -10.43
C SER A 284 -11.01 -22.98 -10.71
N THR A 285 -9.72 -22.65 -10.87
CA THR A 285 -9.30 -21.31 -11.29
C THR A 285 -8.75 -21.30 -12.71
N THR A 286 -9.00 -20.20 -13.41
CA THR A 286 -8.45 -19.93 -14.74
C THR A 286 -7.39 -18.85 -14.64
N LYS A 287 -6.26 -19.08 -15.29
CA LYS A 287 -5.16 -18.11 -15.43
C LYS A 287 -5.42 -17.13 -16.55
N TYR A 288 -5.16 -15.84 -16.29
CA TYR A 288 -5.13 -14.77 -17.27
C TYR A 288 -3.84 -13.98 -17.11
N SER A 289 -3.34 -13.38 -18.18
CA SER A 289 -2.15 -12.52 -18.14
C SER A 289 -2.14 -11.55 -19.31
N ASP A 290 -1.47 -10.41 -19.12
CA ASP A 290 -1.20 -9.44 -20.19
C ASP A 290 0.28 -9.01 -20.10
N GLU A 291 1.08 -9.46 -21.09
CA GLU A 291 2.51 -9.14 -21.16
C GLU A 291 2.78 -7.64 -21.40
N ASN A 292 1.88 -6.94 -22.09
CA ASN A 292 2.03 -5.51 -22.35
C ASN A 292 1.69 -4.65 -21.14
N LYS A 293 0.91 -5.21 -20.21
CA LYS A 293 0.51 -4.57 -18.95
C LYS A 293 1.20 -5.18 -17.75
N HIS A 294 1.98 -6.26 -17.95
CA HIS A 294 2.80 -6.91 -16.91
C HIS A 294 2.00 -7.38 -15.69
N TRP A 295 0.77 -7.89 -15.92
CA TRP A 295 -0.05 -8.48 -14.86
C TRP A 295 -0.40 -9.93 -15.12
N LEU A 296 -0.50 -10.68 -14.02
CA LEU A 296 -0.96 -12.07 -13.94
C LEU A 296 -2.16 -12.13 -13.01
N SER A 297 -3.19 -12.90 -13.38
CA SER A 297 -4.44 -13.05 -12.62
C SER A 297 -4.90 -14.50 -12.59
N LEU A 298 -5.53 -14.88 -11.47
CA LEU A 298 -6.33 -16.10 -11.36
C LEU A 298 -7.76 -15.70 -11.01
N TRP A 299 -8.72 -16.34 -11.63
CA TRP A 299 -10.14 -16.16 -11.34
C TRP A 299 -10.84 -17.51 -11.26
N GLY A 300 -11.62 -17.72 -10.20
CA GLY A 300 -12.39 -18.95 -10.03
C GLY A 300 -13.24 -18.96 -8.77
N ALA A 301 -13.88 -20.09 -8.50
CA ALA A 301 -14.71 -20.27 -7.32
C ALA A 301 -13.93 -19.96 -6.05
N THR A 302 -14.57 -19.23 -5.12
CA THR A 302 -13.97 -18.87 -3.84
C THR A 302 -13.75 -20.13 -2.99
N THR A 303 -14.79 -20.97 -2.90
CA THR A 303 -14.79 -22.27 -2.24
C THR A 303 -15.57 -23.30 -3.08
N LYS A 304 -15.74 -24.52 -2.58
CA LYS A 304 -16.64 -25.52 -3.19
C LYS A 304 -18.14 -25.17 -3.01
N ASN A 305 -18.45 -24.27 -2.08
CA ASN A 305 -19.80 -23.74 -1.91
C ASN A 305 -20.06 -22.61 -2.92
N SER A 306 -20.99 -22.83 -3.85
CA SER A 306 -21.34 -21.85 -4.89
C SER A 306 -21.87 -20.52 -4.34
N ALA A 307 -22.40 -20.51 -3.10
CA ALA A 307 -22.85 -19.28 -2.44
C ALA A 307 -21.69 -18.32 -2.10
N ASP A 308 -20.46 -18.79 -2.08
CA ASP A 308 -19.27 -17.96 -1.85
C ASP A 308 -18.75 -17.31 -3.13
N GLU A 309 -19.41 -17.59 -4.27
CA GLU A 309 -19.16 -16.98 -5.57
C GLU A 309 -17.68 -17.06 -6.03
N PHE A 310 -17.13 -15.95 -6.57
CA PHE A 310 -15.83 -15.97 -7.24
C PHE A 310 -14.81 -15.04 -6.57
N LEU A 311 -13.56 -15.50 -6.58
CA LEU A 311 -12.39 -14.77 -6.09
C LEU A 311 -11.37 -14.60 -7.23
N GLY A 312 -11.00 -13.35 -7.48
CA GLY A 312 -9.86 -12.97 -8.30
C GLY A 312 -8.62 -12.71 -7.44
N THR A 313 -7.46 -13.22 -7.85
CA THR A 313 -6.16 -12.82 -7.29
C THR A 313 -5.30 -12.26 -8.40
N GLY A 314 -4.37 -11.34 -8.11
CA GLY A 314 -3.58 -10.72 -9.16
C GLY A 314 -2.24 -10.17 -8.68
N ILE A 315 -1.28 -10.14 -9.61
CA ILE A 315 0.04 -9.54 -9.44
C ILE A 315 0.31 -8.60 -10.60
N ILE A 316 0.89 -7.44 -10.32
CA ILE A 316 1.35 -6.47 -11.33
C ILE A 316 2.81 -6.13 -11.04
N PHE A 317 3.66 -6.22 -12.06
CA PHE A 317 5.02 -5.68 -12.01
C PHE A 317 5.10 -4.38 -12.78
N PRO A 318 5.81 -3.35 -12.28
CA PRO A 318 6.17 -2.20 -13.09
C PRO A 318 6.98 -2.63 -14.33
N LYS A 319 6.80 -1.92 -15.43
CA LYS A 319 7.52 -2.20 -16.69
C LYS A 319 9.05 -2.27 -16.50
N SER A 320 9.60 -1.50 -15.58
CA SER A 320 11.05 -1.42 -15.34
C SER A 320 11.65 -2.67 -14.71
N THR A 321 10.84 -3.50 -14.04
CA THR A 321 11.31 -4.70 -13.33
C THR A 321 10.79 -6.01 -13.95
N PHE A 322 9.73 -5.96 -14.75
CA PHE A 322 9.13 -7.12 -15.38
C PHE A 322 10.10 -7.81 -16.35
N LYS A 323 10.16 -9.14 -16.30
CA LYS A 323 10.92 -9.97 -17.23
C LYS A 323 10.01 -10.91 -18.03
N THR A 324 9.24 -11.78 -17.36
CA THR A 324 8.41 -12.79 -17.99
C THR A 324 7.43 -13.42 -17.00
N PHE A 325 6.49 -14.21 -17.52
CA PHE A 325 5.67 -15.12 -16.76
C PHE A 325 6.23 -16.54 -16.85
N THR A 326 6.10 -17.31 -15.77
CA THR A 326 6.41 -18.75 -15.73
C THR A 326 5.51 -19.42 -14.71
N GLU A 327 5.74 -20.69 -14.44
CA GLU A 327 5.05 -21.46 -13.42
C GLU A 327 5.95 -22.56 -12.86
N ASP A 328 5.65 -22.99 -11.65
CA ASP A 328 6.13 -24.23 -11.06
C ASP A 328 4.96 -25.18 -10.73
N GLU A 329 5.19 -26.22 -9.98
CA GLU A 329 4.15 -27.18 -9.59
C GLU A 329 2.97 -26.49 -8.86
N ASN A 330 3.28 -25.53 -7.97
CA ASN A 330 2.31 -24.94 -7.04
C ASN A 330 1.88 -23.53 -7.38
N HIS A 331 2.60 -22.84 -8.29
CA HIS A 331 2.39 -21.41 -8.52
C HIS A 331 2.37 -21.03 -9.99
N TYR A 332 1.61 -19.98 -10.30
CA TYR A 332 1.85 -19.11 -11.45
C TYR A 332 2.69 -17.92 -10.99
N LEU A 333 3.78 -17.64 -11.71
CA LEU A 333 4.84 -16.73 -11.29
C LEU A 333 5.00 -15.56 -12.26
N VAL A 334 5.26 -14.38 -11.69
CA VAL A 334 5.82 -13.24 -12.41
C VAL A 334 7.27 -13.11 -12.03
N ILE A 335 8.17 -13.17 -13.02
CA ILE A 335 9.60 -13.04 -12.82
C ILE A 335 10.01 -11.60 -13.10
N GLY A 336 10.81 -11.06 -12.21
CA GLY A 336 11.42 -9.74 -12.34
C GLY A 336 12.93 -9.77 -12.18
N VAL A 337 13.56 -8.62 -12.47
CA VAL A 337 14.99 -8.43 -12.35
C VAL A 337 15.27 -7.22 -11.47
N THR A 338 16.19 -7.40 -10.52
CA THR A 338 16.74 -6.35 -9.67
C THR A 338 18.22 -6.61 -9.37
N LYS A 339 18.77 -5.96 -8.37
CA LYS A 339 20.09 -6.26 -7.79
C LYS A 339 19.94 -6.55 -6.31
N PHE A 340 20.90 -7.30 -5.74
CA PHE A 340 21.03 -7.35 -4.28
C PHE A 340 21.18 -5.93 -3.72
N ASN A 341 20.61 -5.70 -2.55
CA ASN A 341 20.60 -4.44 -1.80
C ASN A 341 19.84 -3.29 -2.47
N ASP A 342 19.29 -3.47 -3.69
CA ASP A 342 18.37 -2.51 -4.31
C ASP A 342 16.92 -2.91 -4.00
N ALA A 343 16.10 -1.93 -3.61
CA ALA A 343 14.67 -2.16 -3.45
C ALA A 343 13.98 -2.26 -4.80
N PHE A 344 13.03 -3.20 -4.92
CA PHE A 344 12.11 -3.26 -6.06
C PHE A 344 10.66 -3.28 -5.57
N THR A 345 9.77 -2.84 -6.44
CA THR A 345 8.34 -2.75 -6.13
C THR A 345 7.54 -3.66 -7.03
N TYR A 346 6.53 -4.33 -6.46
CA TYR A 346 5.44 -4.95 -7.19
C TYR A 346 4.12 -4.77 -6.44
N TYR A 347 3.02 -5.18 -7.05
CA TYR A 347 1.69 -5.04 -6.47
C TYR A 347 0.98 -6.39 -6.49
N SER A 348 0.26 -6.72 -5.41
CA SER A 348 -0.53 -7.95 -5.33
C SER A 348 -1.74 -7.78 -4.44
N GLY A 349 -2.82 -8.49 -4.80
CA GLY A 349 -4.03 -8.50 -4.01
C GLY A 349 -5.17 -9.26 -4.66
N ALA A 350 -6.40 -9.01 -4.19
CA ALA A 350 -7.56 -9.79 -4.59
C ALA A 350 -8.85 -8.98 -4.65
N GLY A 351 -9.82 -9.54 -5.37
CA GLY A 351 -11.19 -9.03 -5.47
C GLY A 351 -12.21 -10.15 -5.38
N TRP A 352 -13.23 -9.96 -4.57
CA TRP A 352 -14.29 -10.92 -4.33
C TRP A 352 -15.64 -10.40 -4.86
N THR A 353 -16.41 -11.23 -5.58
CA THR A 353 -17.68 -10.80 -6.17
C THR A 353 -18.68 -10.31 -5.10
N ARG A 354 -18.75 -10.97 -3.95
CA ARG A 354 -19.64 -10.56 -2.86
C ARG A 354 -19.24 -9.27 -2.15
N SER A 355 -18.06 -8.72 -2.42
CA SER A 355 -17.68 -7.38 -1.95
C SER A 355 -18.50 -6.27 -2.62
N GLY A 356 -19.09 -6.56 -3.79
CA GLY A 356 -19.81 -5.62 -4.64
C GLY A 356 -18.91 -4.76 -5.53
N ASP A 357 -17.60 -4.88 -5.42
CA ASP A 357 -16.63 -4.10 -6.22
C ASP A 357 -16.39 -4.73 -7.60
N PHE A 358 -16.51 -6.05 -7.73
CA PHE A 358 -16.31 -6.82 -8.95
C PHE A 358 -17.47 -7.79 -9.16
N LYS A 359 -17.96 -7.91 -10.40
CA LYS A 359 -19.09 -8.80 -10.76
C LYS A 359 -18.64 -9.94 -11.67
N SER A 360 -17.49 -9.79 -12.31
CA SER A 360 -17.01 -10.73 -13.34
C SER A 360 -15.48 -10.76 -13.37
N VAL A 361 -14.95 -11.74 -14.08
CA VAL A 361 -13.52 -11.83 -14.43
C VAL A 361 -13.06 -10.60 -15.23
N ASP A 362 -13.90 -10.08 -16.10
CA ASP A 362 -13.59 -8.89 -16.91
C ASP A 362 -13.44 -7.65 -16.03
N ASP A 363 -14.30 -7.46 -15.01
CA ASP A 363 -14.17 -6.36 -14.05
C ASP A 363 -12.83 -6.44 -13.32
N TRP A 364 -12.43 -7.63 -12.87
CA TRP A 364 -11.17 -7.85 -12.18
C TRP A 364 -9.95 -7.61 -13.09
N ASN A 365 -9.94 -8.19 -14.28
CA ASN A 365 -8.83 -8.04 -15.23
C ASN A 365 -8.73 -6.60 -15.75
N ASN A 366 -9.85 -5.91 -15.95
CA ASN A 366 -9.87 -4.47 -16.25
C ASN A 366 -9.32 -3.62 -15.11
N TYR A 367 -9.61 -3.96 -13.86
CA TYR A 367 -9.02 -3.31 -12.70
C TYR A 367 -7.49 -3.47 -12.67
N LEU A 368 -6.95 -4.68 -12.90
CA LEU A 368 -5.51 -4.90 -13.00
C LEU A 368 -4.88 -4.10 -14.16
N THR A 369 -5.53 -4.07 -15.31
CA THR A 369 -5.10 -3.28 -16.48
C THR A 369 -5.04 -1.80 -16.14
N GLN A 370 -6.08 -1.27 -15.48
CA GLN A 370 -6.12 0.13 -15.03
C GLN A 370 -5.01 0.41 -14.02
N CYS A 371 -4.84 -0.43 -12.99
CA CYS A 371 -3.77 -0.28 -12.01
C CYS A 371 -2.39 -0.28 -12.67
N SER A 372 -2.14 -1.18 -13.63
CA SER A 372 -0.87 -1.18 -14.39
C SER A 372 -0.63 0.14 -15.13
N GLN A 373 -1.65 0.72 -15.75
CA GLN A 373 -1.54 2.03 -16.40
C GLN A 373 -1.26 3.15 -15.40
N GLU A 374 -1.91 3.13 -14.23
CA GLU A 374 -1.71 4.08 -13.13
C GLU A 374 -0.28 3.99 -12.57
N ILE A 375 0.24 2.80 -12.35
CA ILE A 375 1.60 2.52 -11.86
C ILE A 375 2.65 3.05 -12.85
N ASN A 376 2.47 2.80 -14.15
CA ASN A 376 3.41 3.21 -15.18
C ASN A 376 3.24 4.68 -15.62
N SER A 377 2.23 5.38 -15.11
CA SER A 377 1.95 6.78 -15.42
C SER A 377 1.49 7.53 -14.16
N PRO A 378 2.37 7.76 -13.18
CA PRO A 378 2.01 8.35 -11.89
C PRO A 378 1.43 9.74 -12.03
N LEU A 379 0.64 10.18 -11.04
CA LEU A 379 0.13 11.54 -10.96
C LEU A 379 1.29 12.55 -11.00
N ARG A 380 1.07 13.67 -11.71
CA ARG A 380 2.03 14.78 -11.70
C ARG A 380 1.65 15.76 -10.60
N VAL A 381 2.49 15.87 -9.58
CA VAL A 381 2.27 16.76 -8.43
C VAL A 381 3.20 17.94 -8.51
N SER A 382 2.66 19.13 -8.34
CA SER A 382 3.45 20.37 -8.18
C SER A 382 2.99 21.12 -6.93
N ILE A 383 3.96 21.63 -6.17
CA ILE A 383 3.76 22.35 -4.93
C ILE A 383 4.36 23.76 -5.04
N LYS A 384 3.62 24.77 -4.61
CA LYS A 384 4.05 26.17 -4.67
C LYS A 384 3.55 26.95 -3.45
N ALA A 385 4.33 27.95 -3.07
CA ALA A 385 3.85 28.99 -2.20
C ALA A 385 2.62 29.68 -2.80
N ASN A 386 1.61 29.93 -2.02
CA ASN A 386 0.47 30.74 -2.45
C ASN A 386 0.65 32.13 -1.89
N ASN A 387 1.28 33.00 -2.69
CA ASN A 387 1.35 34.44 -2.38
C ASN A 387 -0.07 34.99 -2.52
N SER A 388 -0.77 35.21 -1.42
CA SER A 388 -1.95 36.07 -1.42
C SER A 388 -1.47 37.48 -1.81
N LYS A 389 -1.95 37.98 -2.97
CA LYS A 389 -1.85 39.37 -3.33
C LYS A 389 -2.66 40.20 -2.36
#